data_b550ff5cb8367ed9d8203a5bd2dc2063
#
_entry.id   b550ff5cb8367ed9d8203a5bd2dc2063
#
_cell.length_a   1.000
_cell.length_b   1.000
_cell.length_c   1.000
_cell.angle_alpha   90.00
_cell.angle_beta   90.00
_cell.angle_gamma   90.00
#
_symmetry.space_group_name_H-M   'P 1'
#
loop_
_entity.id
_entity.type
_entity.pdbx_description
1 polymer ?
#
loop_
_entity_poly.entity_id
_entity_poly.type
_entity_poly.pdbx_seq_one_letter_code
_entity_poly.pdbx_strand_id
1 'polypeptide(L)'
;MNRKEWNKLAKTFEKNVCDISREETADQIKNYVARAKIPKRGGVLVDMGCGIGTFILQYGHRFAEIVGVEYASGIIARAKKRCADVAGVTWHTAGVGAAGRRIGPRADLTVCMNVITVPNTAKRKAMWDGVAAVTKRGGHALVVVASIETERMIEKLLDEEPGDHKDGLVDHDGALQKHFARDELDEDFSRAGFAVKKIGKAFYPWSKEGLRPTRKLRANPPWDWVALAERI
;
A
#
# COMPACT_ATOMS: atom_id res chain seq x y z
N MET A 1 1.49 13.17 7.17
CA MET A 1 1.55 14.14 6.04
C MET A 1 0.15 14.51 5.57
N ASN A 2 -0.08 15.79 5.23
CA ASN A 2 -1.34 16.29 4.70
C ASN A 2 -1.30 16.43 3.14
N ARG A 3 -2.44 16.76 2.52
CA ARG A 3 -2.56 16.89 1.05
C ARG A 3 -1.56 17.89 0.43
N LYS A 4 -1.27 19.00 1.13
CA LYS A 4 -0.36 20.05 0.64
C LYS A 4 1.08 19.56 0.62
N GLU A 5 1.49 18.79 1.62
CA GLU A 5 2.80 18.16 1.71
C GLU A 5 2.99 17.12 0.60
N TRP A 6 2.02 16.24 0.39
CA TRP A 6 2.04 15.28 -0.71
C TRP A 6 2.11 15.94 -2.08
N ASN A 7 1.39 17.05 -2.30
CA ASN A 7 1.49 17.81 -3.56
C ASN A 7 2.90 18.37 -3.80
N LYS A 8 3.62 18.80 -2.75
CA LYS A 8 5.02 19.23 -2.86
C LYS A 8 5.95 18.08 -3.29
N LEU A 9 5.70 16.86 -2.80
CA LEU A 9 6.47 15.66 -3.16
C LEU A 9 6.20 15.18 -4.58
N ALA A 10 5.16 15.64 -5.24
CA ALA A 10 4.80 15.15 -6.57
C ALA A 10 5.96 15.18 -7.58
N LYS A 11 6.84 16.17 -7.54
CA LYS A 11 8.01 16.30 -8.44
C LYS A 11 9.16 15.36 -8.09
N THR A 12 9.28 14.96 -6.85
CA THR A 12 10.42 14.18 -6.30
C THR A 12 9.96 12.85 -5.71
N PHE A 13 8.75 12.38 -6.06
CA PHE A 13 8.11 11.20 -5.49
C PHE A 13 9.03 9.98 -5.50
N GLU A 14 9.63 9.65 -6.65
CA GLU A 14 10.48 8.47 -6.78
C GLU A 14 11.75 8.53 -5.91
N LYS A 15 12.20 9.73 -5.56
CA LYS A 15 13.37 9.92 -4.69
C LYS A 15 13.02 9.82 -3.21
N ASN A 16 11.86 10.36 -2.83
CA ASN A 16 11.52 10.62 -1.42
C ASN A 16 10.44 9.67 -0.87
N VAL A 17 9.85 8.82 -1.71
CA VAL A 17 8.81 7.88 -1.29
C VAL A 17 9.25 6.46 -1.63
N CYS A 18 9.19 5.57 -0.64
CA CYS A 18 9.34 4.14 -0.88
C CYS A 18 8.08 3.62 -1.59
N ASP A 19 8.16 3.51 -2.91
CA ASP A 19 7.11 2.91 -3.73
C ASP A 19 7.33 1.40 -3.76
N ILE A 20 6.71 0.69 -2.84
CA ILE A 20 6.91 -0.74 -2.63
C ILE A 20 6.63 -1.57 -3.89
N SER A 21 5.72 -1.13 -4.76
CA SER A 21 5.47 -1.81 -6.05
C SER A 21 6.69 -1.83 -6.96
N ARG A 22 7.59 -0.86 -6.83
CA ARG A 22 8.82 -0.74 -7.61
C ARG A 22 10.04 -1.27 -6.87
N GLU A 23 10.09 -1.06 -5.55
CA GLU A 23 11.28 -1.27 -4.73
C GLU A 23 11.37 -2.69 -4.15
N GLU A 24 10.29 -3.43 -4.17
CA GLU A 24 10.23 -4.80 -3.67
C GLU A 24 11.21 -5.72 -4.45
N THR A 25 11.99 -6.50 -3.70
CA THR A 25 13.18 -7.21 -4.25
C THR A 25 13.01 -8.72 -4.44
N ALA A 26 11.87 -9.30 -4.03
CA ALA A 26 11.68 -10.76 -4.01
C ALA A 26 10.45 -11.24 -4.80
N ASP A 27 9.94 -10.44 -5.74
CA ASP A 27 8.75 -10.74 -6.56
C ASP A 27 7.49 -11.11 -5.73
N GLN A 28 7.43 -10.69 -4.46
CA GLN A 28 6.31 -11.05 -3.59
C GLN A 28 5.00 -10.46 -4.10
N ILE A 29 4.98 -9.16 -4.42
CA ILE A 29 3.79 -8.50 -4.95
C ILE A 29 3.29 -9.22 -6.21
N LYS A 30 4.16 -9.54 -7.14
CA LYS A 30 3.86 -10.31 -8.35
C LYS A 30 3.25 -11.68 -8.03
N ASN A 31 3.82 -12.40 -7.05
CA ASN A 31 3.32 -13.69 -6.60
C ASN A 31 1.92 -13.59 -5.96
N TYR A 32 1.63 -12.51 -5.23
CA TYR A 32 0.31 -12.25 -4.65
C TYR A 32 -0.72 -11.86 -5.72
N VAL A 33 -0.34 -11.03 -6.69
CA VAL A 33 -1.18 -10.70 -7.86
C VAL A 33 -1.52 -11.95 -8.68
N ALA A 34 -0.57 -12.88 -8.83
CA ALA A 34 -0.82 -14.15 -9.52
C ALA A 34 -1.81 -15.05 -8.77
N ARG A 35 -1.90 -14.93 -7.44
CA ARG A 35 -2.85 -15.69 -6.59
C ARG A 35 -4.24 -15.07 -6.55
N ALA A 36 -4.38 -13.79 -6.84
CA ALA A 36 -5.68 -13.15 -6.93
C ALA A 36 -6.48 -13.74 -8.09
N LYS A 37 -7.74 -14.13 -7.83
CA LYS A 37 -8.62 -14.72 -8.83
C LYS A 37 -9.18 -13.65 -9.78
N ILE A 38 -8.32 -13.14 -10.66
CA ILE A 38 -8.73 -12.16 -11.67
C ILE A 38 -9.41 -12.91 -12.83
N PRO A 39 -10.60 -12.46 -13.31
CA PRO A 39 -11.28 -13.06 -14.44
C PRO A 39 -10.40 -13.09 -15.70
N LYS A 40 -10.39 -14.22 -16.44
CA LYS A 40 -9.55 -14.40 -17.65
C LYS A 40 -9.84 -13.38 -18.76
N ARG A 41 -11.06 -12.86 -18.84
CA ARG A 41 -11.48 -11.84 -19.83
C ARG A 41 -11.28 -10.40 -19.35
N GLY A 42 -10.37 -10.22 -18.37
CA GLY A 42 -10.13 -8.96 -17.71
C GLY A 42 -11.12 -8.71 -16.57
N GLY A 43 -10.60 -8.26 -15.44
CA GLY A 43 -11.37 -7.89 -14.25
C GLY A 43 -11.33 -6.37 -14.06
N VAL A 44 -11.83 -5.94 -12.91
CA VAL A 44 -11.77 -4.56 -12.45
C VAL A 44 -10.67 -4.43 -11.39
N LEU A 45 -9.73 -3.54 -11.62
CA LEU A 45 -8.74 -3.09 -10.62
C LEU A 45 -9.20 -1.79 -9.98
N VAL A 46 -9.14 -1.71 -8.66
CA VAL A 46 -9.21 -0.43 -7.94
C VAL A 46 -7.93 -0.25 -7.14
N ASP A 47 -7.13 0.77 -7.49
CA ASP A 47 -5.87 1.12 -6.84
C ASP A 47 -6.11 2.30 -5.89
N MET A 48 -6.17 2.00 -4.58
CA MET A 48 -6.54 2.92 -3.50
C MET A 48 -5.29 3.56 -2.89
N GLY A 49 -5.01 4.79 -3.28
CA GLY A 49 -3.76 5.49 -3.01
C GLY A 49 -2.71 5.16 -4.07
N CYS A 50 -3.10 5.25 -5.33
CA CYS A 50 -2.30 4.80 -6.47
C CYS A 50 -0.98 5.55 -6.67
N GLY A 51 -0.69 6.59 -5.88
CA GLY A 51 0.52 7.38 -6.02
C GLY A 51 0.70 7.86 -7.46
N ILE A 52 1.88 7.63 -8.01
CA ILE A 52 2.22 7.99 -9.40
C ILE A 52 1.87 6.89 -10.42
N GLY A 53 1.01 5.92 -10.04
CA GLY A 53 0.47 4.89 -10.93
C GLY A 53 1.41 3.72 -11.22
N THR A 54 2.37 3.44 -10.34
CA THR A 54 3.37 2.39 -10.59
C THR A 54 2.74 1.00 -10.70
N PHE A 55 1.82 0.64 -9.80
CA PHE A 55 1.12 -0.64 -9.87
C PHE A 55 0.27 -0.74 -11.16
N ILE A 56 -0.42 0.35 -11.53
CA ILE A 56 -1.22 0.42 -12.77
C ILE A 56 -0.35 0.19 -14.00
N LEU A 57 0.85 0.79 -14.06
CA LEU A 57 1.80 0.56 -15.16
C LEU A 57 2.25 -0.89 -15.27
N GLN A 58 2.53 -1.53 -14.12
CA GLN A 58 3.05 -2.90 -14.08
C GLN A 58 1.99 -3.95 -14.41
N TYR A 59 0.77 -3.76 -13.90
CA TYR A 59 -0.27 -4.81 -13.92
C TYR A 59 -1.56 -4.42 -14.63
N GLY A 60 -1.72 -3.16 -15.07
CA GLY A 60 -2.94 -2.66 -15.70
C GLY A 60 -3.38 -3.47 -16.93
N HIS A 61 -2.42 -3.98 -17.71
CA HIS A 61 -2.68 -4.81 -18.89
C HIS A 61 -3.48 -6.10 -18.59
N ARG A 62 -3.63 -6.49 -17.33
CA ARG A 62 -4.38 -7.66 -16.88
C ARG A 62 -5.87 -7.37 -16.61
N PHE A 63 -6.28 -6.09 -16.67
CA PHE A 63 -7.61 -5.64 -16.29
C PHE A 63 -8.31 -4.94 -17.46
N ALA A 64 -9.62 -5.15 -17.58
CA ALA A 64 -10.45 -4.46 -18.57
C ALA A 64 -10.81 -3.04 -18.11
N GLU A 65 -10.93 -2.85 -16.81
CA GLU A 65 -11.25 -1.57 -16.18
C GLU A 65 -10.33 -1.32 -14.99
N ILE A 66 -9.87 -0.07 -14.87
CA ILE A 66 -8.97 0.36 -13.81
C ILE A 66 -9.51 1.66 -13.21
N VAL A 67 -9.53 1.71 -11.88
CA VAL A 67 -9.86 2.92 -11.13
C VAL A 67 -8.68 3.29 -10.26
N GLY A 68 -8.01 4.40 -10.57
CA GLY A 68 -6.94 4.96 -9.75
C GLY A 68 -7.48 6.02 -8.79
N VAL A 69 -7.22 5.86 -7.50
CA VAL A 69 -7.63 6.79 -6.45
C VAL A 69 -6.40 7.38 -5.78
N GLU A 70 -6.27 8.70 -5.79
CA GLU A 70 -5.20 9.41 -5.09
C GLU A 70 -5.75 10.74 -4.55
N TYR A 71 -5.37 11.11 -3.32
CA TYR A 71 -5.99 12.30 -2.72
C TYR A 71 -5.22 13.59 -3.02
N ALA A 72 -3.95 13.51 -3.43
CA ALA A 72 -3.09 14.63 -3.78
C ALA A 72 -3.16 14.91 -5.29
N SER A 73 -3.71 16.07 -5.68
CA SER A 73 -3.96 16.42 -7.08
C SER A 73 -2.68 16.48 -7.93
N GLY A 74 -1.55 16.89 -7.35
CA GLY A 74 -0.26 16.92 -8.04
C GLY A 74 0.29 15.52 -8.32
N ILE A 75 0.05 14.56 -7.42
CA ILE A 75 0.50 13.18 -7.59
C ILE A 75 -0.36 12.48 -8.64
N ILE A 76 -1.69 12.61 -8.56
CA ILE A 76 -2.59 12.00 -9.55
C ILE A 76 -2.37 12.58 -10.96
N ALA A 77 -1.99 13.85 -11.09
CA ALA A 77 -1.64 14.44 -12.38
C ALA A 77 -0.41 13.76 -12.99
N ARG A 78 0.59 13.40 -12.17
CA ARG A 78 1.72 12.58 -12.64
C ARG A 78 1.30 11.17 -13.01
N ALA A 79 0.45 10.53 -12.20
CA ALA A 79 -0.06 9.18 -12.52
C ALA A 79 -0.75 9.17 -13.89
N LYS A 80 -1.65 10.12 -14.15
CA LYS A 80 -2.31 10.29 -15.46
C LYS A 80 -1.33 10.39 -16.60
N LYS A 81 -0.28 11.20 -16.45
CA LYS A 81 0.75 11.38 -17.48
C LYS A 81 1.56 10.10 -17.70
N ARG A 82 1.96 9.41 -16.61
CA ARG A 82 2.75 8.17 -16.69
C ARG A 82 1.97 7.00 -17.27
N CYS A 83 0.68 6.93 -16.98
CA CYS A 83 -0.21 5.86 -17.43
C CYS A 83 -1.04 6.25 -18.66
N ALA A 84 -0.60 7.23 -19.45
CA ALA A 84 -1.36 7.72 -20.62
C ALA A 84 -1.69 6.62 -21.64
N ASP A 85 -0.78 5.64 -21.79
CA ASP A 85 -0.91 4.52 -22.72
C ASP A 85 -1.61 3.29 -22.11
N VAL A 86 -2.03 3.36 -20.82
CA VAL A 86 -2.77 2.28 -20.18
C VAL A 86 -4.26 2.49 -20.44
N ALA A 87 -4.87 1.59 -21.19
CA ALA A 87 -6.30 1.68 -21.54
C ALA A 87 -7.20 1.44 -20.31
N GLY A 88 -8.41 1.97 -20.34
CA GLY A 88 -9.47 1.67 -19.37
C GLY A 88 -9.28 2.30 -17.97
N VAL A 89 -8.42 3.31 -17.81
CA VAL A 89 -8.15 3.94 -16.52
C VAL A 89 -9.07 5.14 -16.28
N THR A 90 -9.82 5.06 -15.17
CA THR A 90 -10.57 6.19 -14.60
C THR A 90 -9.87 6.68 -13.33
N TRP A 91 -9.80 8.00 -13.13
CA TRP A 91 -9.07 8.62 -12.03
C TRP A 91 -9.97 9.41 -11.08
N HIS A 92 -9.82 9.18 -9.78
CA HIS A 92 -10.53 9.91 -8.73
C HIS A 92 -9.57 10.62 -7.78
N THR A 93 -9.69 11.95 -7.67
CA THR A 93 -8.98 12.72 -6.65
C THR A 93 -9.78 12.69 -5.35
N ALA A 94 -9.49 11.70 -4.49
CA ALA A 94 -10.22 11.48 -3.25
C ALA A 94 -9.34 10.71 -2.23
N GLY A 95 -9.64 10.86 -0.94
CA GLY A 95 -9.09 9.97 0.09
C GLY A 95 -9.76 8.59 0.05
N VAL A 96 -9.03 7.55 0.45
CA VAL A 96 -9.46 6.14 0.40
C VAL A 96 -10.84 5.92 1.03
N GLY A 97 -11.07 6.38 2.26
CA GLY A 97 -12.35 6.19 2.95
C GLY A 97 -13.55 6.90 2.26
N ALA A 98 -13.30 8.04 1.60
CA ALA A 98 -14.35 8.77 0.88
C ALA A 98 -14.61 8.16 -0.51
N ALA A 99 -13.56 7.67 -1.18
CA ALA A 99 -13.66 7.08 -2.50
C ALA A 99 -14.48 5.79 -2.48
N GLY A 100 -14.33 4.97 -1.44
CA GLY A 100 -15.05 3.71 -1.29
C GLY A 100 -16.56 3.85 -1.47
N ARG A 101 -17.15 4.85 -0.82
CA ARG A 101 -18.60 5.11 -0.93
C ARG A 101 -19.06 5.60 -2.31
N ARG A 102 -18.18 6.23 -3.09
CA ARG A 102 -18.50 6.75 -4.43
C ARG A 102 -18.36 5.72 -5.53
N ILE A 103 -17.35 4.84 -5.41
CA ILE A 103 -17.02 3.83 -6.40
C ILE A 103 -17.95 2.62 -6.27
N GLY A 104 -18.24 2.21 -5.03
CA GLY A 104 -19.05 1.03 -4.74
C GLY A 104 -18.34 -0.30 -5.03
N PRO A 105 -18.97 -1.43 -4.69
CA PRO A 105 -18.37 -2.76 -4.76
C PRO A 105 -18.28 -3.28 -6.20
N ARG A 106 -17.09 -3.16 -6.81
CA ARG A 106 -16.85 -3.55 -8.21
C ARG A 106 -15.53 -4.26 -8.46
N ALA A 107 -14.52 -4.04 -7.60
CA ALA A 107 -13.20 -4.56 -7.83
C ALA A 107 -13.11 -6.08 -7.71
N ASP A 108 -12.51 -6.72 -8.70
CA ASP A 108 -11.99 -8.09 -8.61
C ASP A 108 -10.69 -8.11 -7.79
N LEU A 109 -9.87 -7.07 -7.97
CA LEU A 109 -8.69 -6.80 -7.15
C LEU A 109 -8.71 -5.35 -6.70
N THR A 110 -8.67 -5.14 -5.39
CA THR A 110 -8.37 -3.84 -4.78
C THR A 110 -6.93 -3.87 -4.29
N VAL A 111 -6.18 -2.82 -4.61
CA VAL A 111 -4.80 -2.64 -4.14
C VAL A 111 -4.74 -1.42 -3.22
N CYS A 112 -3.98 -1.54 -2.11
CA CYS A 112 -3.73 -0.43 -1.19
C CYS A 112 -2.35 -0.62 -0.56
N MET A 113 -1.33 0.10 -1.05
CA MET A 113 0.07 -0.12 -0.69
C MET A 113 0.66 1.09 0.02
N ASN A 114 1.05 0.92 1.29
CA ASN A 114 1.65 1.95 2.15
C ASN A 114 0.83 3.25 2.25
N VAL A 115 -0.51 3.10 2.28
CA VAL A 115 -1.46 4.20 2.35
C VAL A 115 -2.14 4.30 3.72
N ILE A 116 -2.40 3.16 4.39
CA ILE A 116 -3.08 3.10 5.69
C ILE A 116 -2.07 3.37 6.82
N THR A 117 -1.37 4.49 6.76
CA THR A 117 -0.28 4.85 7.69
C THR A 117 -0.65 5.99 8.65
N VAL A 118 -1.87 6.53 8.57
CA VAL A 118 -2.27 7.68 9.39
C VAL A 118 -2.34 7.32 10.88
N PRO A 119 -1.85 8.18 11.80
CA PRO A 119 -1.80 7.86 13.23
C PRO A 119 -3.19 7.80 13.90
N ASN A 120 -4.19 8.45 13.32
CA ASN A 120 -5.55 8.49 13.87
C ASN A 120 -6.32 7.20 13.56
N THR A 121 -6.69 6.44 14.59
CA THR A 121 -7.38 5.14 14.48
C THR A 121 -8.72 5.21 13.75
N ALA A 122 -9.54 6.25 14.00
CA ALA A 122 -10.83 6.38 13.32
C ALA A 122 -10.66 6.61 11.81
N LYS A 123 -9.62 7.39 11.42
CA LYS A 123 -9.29 7.57 10.00
C LYS A 123 -8.76 6.28 9.38
N ARG A 124 -7.91 5.52 10.08
CA ARG A 124 -7.45 4.19 9.59
C ARG A 124 -8.63 3.24 9.38
N LYS A 125 -9.54 3.16 10.37
CA LYS A 125 -10.76 2.36 10.24
C LYS A 125 -11.57 2.76 9.01
N ALA A 126 -11.78 4.05 8.76
CA ALA A 126 -12.49 4.52 7.57
C ALA A 126 -11.75 4.18 6.27
N MET A 127 -10.42 4.06 6.28
CA MET A 127 -9.64 3.62 5.10
C MET A 127 -9.82 2.12 4.85
N TRP A 128 -9.78 1.27 5.87
CA TRP A 128 -10.11 -0.15 5.74
C TRP A 128 -11.54 -0.36 5.22
N ASP A 129 -12.51 0.38 5.77
CA ASP A 129 -13.91 0.36 5.30
C ASP A 129 -14.00 0.83 3.83
N GLY A 130 -13.15 1.77 3.41
CA GLY A 130 -13.05 2.22 2.02
C GLY A 130 -12.53 1.13 1.08
N VAL A 131 -11.51 0.37 1.49
CA VAL A 131 -11.00 -0.79 0.75
C VAL A 131 -12.10 -1.86 0.63
N ALA A 132 -12.81 -2.15 1.73
CA ALA A 132 -13.92 -3.11 1.71
C ALA A 132 -15.08 -2.68 0.81
N ALA A 133 -15.40 -1.38 0.81
CA ALA A 133 -16.53 -0.84 0.04
C ALA A 133 -16.35 -0.93 -1.48
N VAL A 134 -15.11 -0.93 -1.99
CA VAL A 134 -14.85 -1.06 -3.43
C VAL A 134 -14.62 -2.51 -3.87
N THR A 135 -14.24 -3.39 -2.94
CA THR A 135 -14.00 -4.81 -3.24
C THR A 135 -15.33 -5.55 -3.29
N LYS A 136 -15.67 -6.15 -4.41
CA LYS A 136 -16.88 -6.96 -4.52
C LYS A 136 -16.79 -8.25 -3.70
N ARG A 137 -17.90 -8.87 -3.33
CA ARG A 137 -17.91 -10.20 -2.67
C ARG A 137 -17.20 -11.21 -3.56
N GLY A 138 -16.30 -12.01 -2.95
CA GLY A 138 -15.41 -12.93 -3.67
C GLY A 138 -14.24 -12.28 -4.40
N GLY A 139 -14.18 -10.94 -4.46
CA GLY A 139 -13.00 -10.18 -4.91
C GLY A 139 -11.90 -10.19 -3.85
N HIS A 140 -10.70 -9.76 -4.24
CA HIS A 140 -9.52 -9.77 -3.37
C HIS A 140 -9.05 -8.35 -3.06
N ALA A 141 -8.51 -8.17 -1.84
CA ALA A 141 -7.71 -7.00 -1.48
C ALA A 141 -6.24 -7.44 -1.33
N LEU A 142 -5.34 -6.74 -2.01
CA LEU A 142 -3.89 -6.82 -1.84
C LEU A 142 -3.44 -5.56 -1.11
N VAL A 143 -3.07 -5.71 0.14
CA VAL A 143 -2.69 -4.59 1.00
C VAL A 143 -1.23 -4.74 1.43
N VAL A 144 -0.47 -3.65 1.36
CA VAL A 144 0.87 -3.54 1.93
C VAL A 144 0.86 -2.46 2.98
N VAL A 145 1.45 -2.75 4.15
CA VAL A 145 1.58 -1.80 5.25
C VAL A 145 2.95 -1.93 5.91
N ALA A 146 3.46 -0.82 6.43
CA ALA A 146 4.73 -0.79 7.16
C ALA A 146 4.70 -1.72 8.38
N SER A 147 5.81 -2.45 8.61
CA SER A 147 5.95 -3.44 9.69
C SER A 147 6.62 -2.83 10.90
N ILE A 148 5.99 -2.94 12.08
CA ILE A 148 6.62 -2.56 13.35
C ILE A 148 7.76 -3.50 13.74
N GLU A 149 7.71 -4.76 13.29
CA GLU A 149 8.78 -5.71 13.52
C GLU A 149 10.04 -5.34 12.72
N THR A 150 9.86 -4.72 11.54
CA THR A 150 10.98 -4.17 10.76
C THR A 150 11.63 -3.01 11.51
N GLU A 151 10.85 -2.07 12.05
CA GLU A 151 11.38 -0.95 12.83
C GLU A 151 12.22 -1.45 14.01
N ARG A 152 11.67 -2.31 14.84
CA ARG A 152 12.38 -2.94 15.96
C ARG A 152 13.63 -3.71 15.54
N MET A 153 13.60 -4.34 14.36
CA MET A 153 14.78 -5.00 13.81
C MET A 153 15.86 -3.99 13.41
N ILE A 154 15.47 -2.88 12.79
CA ILE A 154 16.38 -1.79 12.39
C ILE A 154 17.08 -1.23 13.62
N GLU A 155 16.35 -0.81 14.63
CA GLU A 155 16.90 -0.30 15.90
C GLU A 155 17.91 -1.27 16.50
N LYS A 156 17.55 -2.53 16.62
CA LYS A 156 18.45 -3.58 17.14
C LYS A 156 19.70 -3.78 16.28
N LEU A 157 19.59 -3.71 14.96
CA LEU A 157 20.73 -3.90 14.06
C LEU A 157 21.69 -2.71 14.06
N LEU A 158 21.18 -1.52 14.35
CA LEU A 158 21.93 -0.28 14.41
C LEU A 158 22.41 0.05 15.83
N ASP A 159 22.08 -0.80 16.81
CA ASP A 159 22.36 -0.59 18.24
C ASP A 159 21.76 0.74 18.75
N GLU A 160 20.57 1.11 18.23
CA GLU A 160 19.81 2.27 18.66
C GLU A 160 18.94 1.96 19.89
N GLU A 161 18.65 2.99 20.69
CA GLU A 161 17.70 2.86 21.82
C GLU A 161 16.30 2.54 21.27
N PRO A 162 15.61 1.50 21.81
CA PRO A 162 14.28 1.14 21.36
C PRO A 162 13.28 2.29 21.52
N GLY A 163 12.59 2.65 20.45
CA GLY A 163 11.48 3.61 20.50
C GLY A 163 10.30 3.08 21.31
N ASP A 164 9.50 3.98 21.89
CA ASP A 164 8.27 3.58 22.63
C ASP A 164 7.28 2.86 21.70
N HIS A 165 7.17 3.26 20.45
CA HIS A 165 6.29 2.69 19.42
C HIS A 165 4.89 2.31 19.91
N LYS A 166 4.37 3.10 20.88
CA LYS A 166 3.04 2.88 21.43
C LYS A 166 2.00 2.79 20.31
N ASP A 167 1.16 1.78 20.38
CA ASP A 167 0.13 1.50 19.37
C ASP A 167 0.70 1.35 17.93
N GLY A 168 1.98 0.98 17.81
CA GLY A 168 2.69 0.88 16.53
C GLY A 168 2.93 2.23 15.84
N LEU A 169 2.95 3.33 16.58
CA LEU A 169 3.23 4.66 16.03
C LEU A 169 4.73 4.91 16.03
N VAL A 170 5.27 5.21 14.85
CA VAL A 170 6.68 5.52 14.62
C VAL A 170 6.80 6.95 14.11
N ASP A 171 7.76 7.69 14.64
CA ASP A 171 8.05 9.05 14.21
C ASP A 171 9.19 9.05 13.17
N HIS A 172 8.88 9.47 11.96
CA HIS A 172 9.84 9.68 10.89
C HIS A 172 10.05 11.19 10.68
N ASP A 173 11.02 11.77 11.37
CA ASP A 173 11.38 13.21 11.28
C ASP A 173 10.16 14.14 11.50
N GLY A 174 9.38 13.89 12.54
CA GLY A 174 8.17 14.65 12.88
C GLY A 174 6.91 14.23 12.10
N ALA A 175 6.99 13.19 11.29
CA ALA A 175 5.87 12.59 10.58
C ALA A 175 5.43 11.26 11.22
N LEU A 176 4.57 11.33 12.23
CA LEU A 176 4.07 10.14 12.92
C LEU A 176 3.27 9.24 11.97
N GLN A 177 3.64 7.97 11.89
CA GLN A 177 3.03 6.96 11.03
C GLN A 177 2.67 5.69 11.80
N LYS A 178 1.60 5.01 11.41
CA LYS A 178 1.26 3.68 11.92
C LYS A 178 2.06 2.62 11.17
N HIS A 179 2.84 1.85 11.91
CA HIS A 179 3.39 0.56 11.52
C HIS A 179 2.56 -0.55 12.18
N PHE A 180 2.33 -1.64 11.48
CA PHE A 180 1.43 -2.71 11.92
C PHE A 180 2.21 -3.91 12.43
N ALA A 181 1.74 -4.49 13.53
CA ALA A 181 2.13 -5.83 13.92
C ALA A 181 1.43 -6.88 13.04
N ARG A 182 2.04 -8.07 12.96
CA ARG A 182 1.52 -9.15 12.11
C ARG A 182 0.08 -9.56 12.45
N ASP A 183 -0.24 -9.64 13.73
CA ASP A 183 -1.54 -10.05 14.26
C ASP A 183 -2.63 -8.98 14.07
N GLU A 184 -2.29 -7.70 14.16
CA GLU A 184 -3.23 -6.60 13.89
C GLU A 184 -3.86 -6.70 12.48
N LEU A 185 -3.14 -7.26 11.50
CA LEU A 185 -3.65 -7.41 10.14
C LEU A 185 -4.82 -8.39 10.07
N ASP A 186 -4.76 -9.52 10.76
CA ASP A 186 -5.87 -10.48 10.79
C ASP A 186 -7.13 -9.85 11.41
N GLU A 187 -6.96 -9.05 12.48
CA GLU A 187 -8.04 -8.32 13.12
C GLU A 187 -8.66 -7.26 12.22
N ASP A 188 -7.83 -6.40 11.59
CA ASP A 188 -8.31 -5.33 10.70
C ASP A 188 -9.00 -5.87 9.45
N PHE A 189 -8.48 -6.93 8.83
CA PHE A 189 -9.11 -7.60 7.70
C PHE A 189 -10.45 -8.24 8.10
N SER A 190 -10.48 -8.98 9.22
CA SER A 190 -11.70 -9.61 9.73
C SER A 190 -12.79 -8.56 10.01
N ARG A 191 -12.43 -7.49 10.72
CA ARG A 191 -13.32 -6.37 11.01
C ARG A 191 -13.85 -5.69 9.73
N ALA A 192 -13.03 -5.59 8.70
CA ALA A 192 -13.41 -5.02 7.41
C ALA A 192 -14.20 -6.02 6.52
N GLY A 193 -14.45 -7.25 6.98
CA GLY A 193 -15.21 -8.28 6.28
C GLY A 193 -14.41 -8.98 5.18
N PHE A 194 -13.14 -9.26 5.46
CA PHE A 194 -12.26 -10.07 4.62
C PHE A 194 -11.80 -11.34 5.35
N ALA A 195 -11.60 -12.41 4.58
CA ALA A 195 -10.90 -13.61 5.01
C ALA A 195 -9.46 -13.57 4.46
N VAL A 196 -8.47 -13.51 5.34
CA VAL A 196 -7.06 -13.51 4.96
C VAL A 196 -6.70 -14.85 4.31
N LYS A 197 -6.09 -14.80 3.12
CA LYS A 197 -5.60 -15.97 2.39
C LYS A 197 -4.10 -16.17 2.58
N LYS A 198 -3.36 -15.09 2.66
CA LYS A 198 -1.91 -15.13 2.85
C LYS A 198 -1.39 -13.80 3.38
N ILE A 199 -0.48 -13.85 4.34
CA ILE A 199 0.37 -12.73 4.75
C ILE A 199 1.83 -13.16 4.59
N GLY A 200 2.69 -12.24 4.20
CA GLY A 200 4.13 -12.43 4.06
C GLY A 200 4.85 -11.10 4.08
N LYS A 201 6.13 -11.15 3.73
CA LYS A 201 7.03 -10.00 3.77
C LYS A 201 7.34 -9.52 2.36
N ALA A 202 7.13 -8.23 2.09
CA ALA A 202 7.60 -7.55 0.89
C ALA A 202 8.92 -6.86 1.24
N PHE A 203 10.04 -7.46 0.85
CA PHE A 203 11.37 -6.95 1.15
C PHE A 203 11.73 -5.80 0.23
N TYR A 204 12.42 -4.78 0.78
CA TYR A 204 12.93 -3.64 0.02
C TYR A 204 14.38 -3.31 0.41
N PRO A 205 15.13 -2.55 -0.44
CA PRO A 205 16.54 -2.31 -0.19
C PRO A 205 16.78 -1.31 0.95
N TRP A 206 17.84 -1.51 1.73
CA TRP A 206 18.29 -0.62 2.81
C TRP A 206 18.50 0.85 2.39
N SER A 207 18.72 1.10 1.10
CA SER A 207 18.82 2.47 0.59
C SER A 207 17.52 3.29 0.76
N LYS A 208 16.38 2.63 1.02
CA LYS A 208 15.11 3.29 1.32
C LYS A 208 15.03 3.75 2.78
N GLU A 209 15.82 3.16 3.65
CA GLU A 209 16.09 3.63 5.01
C GLU A 209 17.27 4.63 5.08
N GLY A 210 17.75 5.11 3.94
CA GLY A 210 18.90 6.03 3.87
C GLY A 210 20.26 5.36 4.19
N LEU A 211 20.31 4.04 4.31
CA LEU A 211 21.47 3.29 4.77
C LEU A 211 22.22 2.58 3.65
N ARG A 212 23.54 2.52 3.77
CA ARG A 212 24.40 1.64 2.96
C ARG A 212 24.55 0.31 3.68
N PRO A 213 24.10 -0.83 3.10
CA PRO A 213 24.08 -2.08 3.81
C PRO A 213 25.48 -2.67 4.05
N THR A 214 25.82 -2.90 5.31
CA THR A 214 26.94 -3.75 5.75
C THR A 214 26.61 -5.22 5.50
N ARG A 215 27.54 -6.15 5.79
CA ARG A 215 27.26 -7.60 5.70
C ARG A 215 26.10 -8.02 6.63
N LYS A 216 26.05 -7.47 7.86
CA LYS A 216 24.99 -7.71 8.86
C LYS A 216 23.62 -7.24 8.32
N LEU A 217 23.56 -6.04 7.74
CA LEU A 217 22.34 -5.49 7.17
C LEU A 217 21.86 -6.25 5.93
N ARG A 218 22.76 -6.64 5.02
CA ARG A 218 22.38 -7.43 3.83
C ARG A 218 21.73 -8.77 4.17
N ALA A 219 22.12 -9.39 5.29
CA ALA A 219 21.51 -10.64 5.74
C ALA A 219 20.09 -10.45 6.33
N ASN A 220 19.69 -9.22 6.65
CA ASN A 220 18.42 -8.88 7.28
C ASN A 220 17.75 -7.70 6.55
N PRO A 221 17.27 -7.88 5.32
CA PRO A 221 16.63 -6.78 4.58
C PRO A 221 15.35 -6.30 5.28
N PRO A 222 15.05 -4.99 5.25
CA PRO A 222 13.79 -4.46 5.76
C PRO A 222 12.61 -4.95 4.91
N TRP A 223 11.42 -4.99 5.52
CA TRP A 223 10.20 -5.43 4.84
C TRP A 223 8.97 -4.70 5.34
N ASP A 224 7.98 -4.63 4.45
CA ASP A 224 6.59 -4.32 4.78
C ASP A 224 5.76 -5.62 4.84
N TRP A 225 4.66 -5.63 5.59
CA TRP A 225 3.69 -6.71 5.52
C TRP A 225 2.89 -6.63 4.22
N VAL A 226 2.85 -7.71 3.47
CA VAL A 226 1.98 -7.87 2.29
C VAL A 226 0.93 -8.93 2.58
N ALA A 227 -0.33 -8.58 2.38
CA ALA A 227 -1.47 -9.46 2.63
C ALA A 227 -2.42 -9.54 1.43
N LEU A 228 -2.87 -10.75 1.12
CA LEU A 228 -3.97 -11.03 0.19
C LEU A 228 -5.15 -11.57 0.99
N ALA A 229 -6.30 -10.93 0.85
CA ALA A 229 -7.53 -11.34 1.54
C ALA A 229 -8.72 -11.32 0.57
N GLU A 230 -9.69 -12.21 0.79
CA GLU A 230 -10.93 -12.32 -0.02
C GLU A 230 -12.08 -11.65 0.71
N ARG A 231 -12.88 -10.87 0.01
CA ARG A 231 -14.09 -10.22 0.52
C ARG A 231 -15.20 -11.24 0.74
N ILE A 232 -15.67 -11.41 1.98
CA ILE A 232 -16.72 -12.37 2.40
C ILE A 232 -18.09 -11.71 2.48
#